data_ac14dccc5b03dc2071d896b4668d236f
#
_entry.id   ac14dccc5b03dc2071d896b4668d236f
#
_cell.length_a   1.000
_cell.length_b   1.000
_cell.length_c   1.000
_cell.angle_alpha   90.00
_cell.angle_beta   90.00
_cell.angle_gamma   90.00
#
_symmetry.space_group_name_H-M   'P 1'
#
loop_
_entity.id
_entity.type
_entity.pdbx_description
1 polymer ?
#
loop_
_entity_poly.entity_id
_entity_poly.type
_entity_poly.pdbx_seq_one_letter_code
_entity_poly.pdbx_strand_id
1 'polypeptide(L)'
;MMKGVSYASNTGYKSDEYNKLVNEAKAMPEQNESWKKFAEAEKLMLEDAYIAPLIQSGMAYMQKEYVSDMFKFPTVPWSYKWADVDKEKKQLNLISTSDIPTIDPSKATDTVSFEVMTNTMEGLVRIDKENKAIPGIAESWETSEDGLTWTFKLRKDAKWSNGDEVTAKDFEYSWKRTLNPETASQYGFIMHDIVGAKEYNLGENKDPDSVGVKAIDDYTLEVKLVRPVTYFDKLMAFGVYLPQNQKFVESQGDTFGTTAKSTLYNGPFTLSEWKIEDHYSMTKNPTYWDNSAVKLDEINTKIVKDANSALNLYETDAIDRVGVTSENVDKYKDSKEFKTMKDSSTYFLQINAGNPQK
;
A
#
# COMPACT_ATOMS: atom_id res chain seq x y z
N MET A 1 -2.70 -24.39 -10.61
CA MET A 1 -2.35 -23.35 -11.59
C MET A 1 -3.40 -22.23 -11.51
N MET A 2 -3.18 -21.21 -10.68
CA MET A 2 -4.06 -20.03 -10.66
C MET A 2 -3.62 -19.10 -11.80
N LYS A 3 -4.30 -19.15 -12.91
CA LYS A 3 -4.21 -18.11 -13.94
C LYS A 3 -4.72 -16.82 -13.32
N GLY A 4 -3.95 -15.74 -13.46
CA GLY A 4 -4.12 -14.45 -12.83
C GLY A 4 -5.58 -14.05 -12.59
N VAL A 5 -5.87 -13.71 -11.35
CA VAL A 5 -7.22 -13.32 -10.90
C VAL A 5 -7.50 -11.92 -11.42
N SER A 6 -8.03 -11.80 -12.64
CA SER A 6 -8.77 -10.59 -12.98
C SER A 6 -10.17 -10.72 -12.41
N TYR A 7 -10.73 -9.67 -11.83
CA TYR A 7 -12.13 -9.64 -11.40
C TYR A 7 -13.10 -10.13 -12.49
N ALA A 8 -12.80 -9.88 -13.74
CA ALA A 8 -13.54 -10.37 -14.91
C ALA A 8 -13.56 -11.90 -15.04
N SER A 9 -12.51 -12.62 -14.56
CA SER A 9 -12.47 -14.09 -14.65
C SER A 9 -13.43 -14.76 -13.69
N ASN A 10 -13.83 -14.10 -12.61
CA ASN A 10 -14.74 -14.66 -11.61
C ASN A 10 -16.22 -14.53 -11.97
N THR A 11 -16.56 -13.69 -12.91
CA THR A 11 -17.93 -13.24 -13.18
C THR A 11 -18.40 -13.51 -14.60
N GLY A 12 -17.47 -13.86 -15.48
CA GLY A 12 -17.78 -14.17 -16.87
C GLY A 12 -18.19 -12.95 -17.74
N TYR A 13 -18.01 -11.72 -17.23
CA TYR A 13 -18.24 -10.53 -18.06
C TYR A 13 -17.32 -10.51 -19.27
N LYS A 14 -17.90 -10.37 -20.45
CA LYS A 14 -17.17 -10.29 -21.72
C LYS A 14 -17.78 -9.18 -22.55
N SER A 15 -17.07 -8.10 -22.76
CA SER A 15 -17.42 -7.00 -23.64
C SER A 15 -16.17 -6.53 -24.37
N ASP A 16 -16.13 -6.74 -25.67
CA ASP A 16 -15.01 -6.29 -26.51
C ASP A 16 -14.93 -4.76 -26.52
N GLU A 17 -16.08 -4.08 -26.48
CA GLU A 17 -16.15 -2.62 -26.43
C GLU A 17 -15.61 -2.07 -25.10
N TYR A 18 -15.99 -2.68 -23.97
CA TYR A 18 -15.41 -2.34 -22.66
C TYR A 18 -13.89 -2.51 -22.66
N ASN A 19 -13.40 -3.66 -23.12
CA ASN A 19 -11.97 -3.94 -23.19
C ASN A 19 -11.24 -2.94 -24.10
N LYS A 20 -11.84 -2.57 -25.23
CA LYS A 20 -11.31 -1.56 -26.14
C LYS A 20 -11.19 -0.20 -25.46
N LEU A 21 -12.25 0.29 -24.80
CA LEU A 21 -12.25 1.56 -24.08
C LEU A 21 -11.20 1.59 -22.97
N VAL A 22 -11.09 0.51 -22.18
CA VAL A 22 -10.07 0.38 -21.12
C VAL A 22 -8.65 0.40 -21.70
N ASN A 23 -8.41 -0.29 -22.81
CA ASN A 23 -7.09 -0.31 -23.45
C ASN A 23 -6.73 1.04 -24.06
N GLU A 24 -7.69 1.72 -24.70
CA GLU A 24 -7.52 3.10 -25.20
C GLU A 24 -7.19 4.05 -24.03
N ALA A 25 -7.96 3.99 -22.93
CA ALA A 25 -7.71 4.81 -21.76
C ALA A 25 -6.29 4.62 -21.19
N LYS A 26 -5.86 3.36 -21.09
CA LYS A 26 -4.50 3.01 -20.60
C LYS A 26 -3.38 3.51 -21.50
N ALA A 27 -3.63 3.65 -22.81
CA ALA A 27 -2.64 4.10 -23.77
C ALA A 27 -2.53 5.63 -23.87
N MET A 28 -3.45 6.39 -23.24
CA MET A 28 -3.45 7.84 -23.31
C MET A 28 -2.38 8.47 -22.39
N PRO A 29 -1.51 9.36 -22.90
CA PRO A 29 -0.50 10.03 -22.09
C PRO A 29 -1.09 11.11 -21.20
N GLU A 30 -2.23 11.71 -21.59
CA GLU A 30 -2.90 12.77 -20.85
C GLU A 30 -3.91 12.21 -19.85
N GLN A 31 -3.67 12.41 -18.56
CA GLN A 31 -4.45 11.83 -17.46
C GLN A 31 -5.94 12.17 -17.54
N ASN A 32 -6.29 13.43 -17.83
CA ASN A 32 -7.69 13.85 -17.89
C ASN A 32 -8.45 13.18 -19.04
N GLU A 33 -7.81 12.99 -20.20
CA GLU A 33 -8.42 12.30 -21.33
C GLU A 33 -8.55 10.79 -21.04
N SER A 34 -7.54 10.20 -20.43
CA SER A 34 -7.59 8.82 -19.93
C SER A 34 -8.78 8.62 -18.97
N TRP A 35 -8.97 9.51 -18.01
CA TRP A 35 -10.11 9.43 -17.08
C TRP A 35 -11.47 9.53 -17.75
N LYS A 36 -11.62 10.38 -18.76
CA LYS A 36 -12.86 10.43 -19.56
C LYS A 36 -13.16 9.09 -20.23
N LYS A 37 -12.13 8.45 -20.79
CA LYS A 37 -12.28 7.13 -21.41
C LYS A 37 -12.59 6.02 -20.39
N PHE A 38 -11.99 6.05 -19.21
CA PHE A 38 -12.39 5.14 -18.14
C PHE A 38 -13.84 5.36 -17.71
N ALA A 39 -14.32 6.61 -17.64
CA ALA A 39 -15.71 6.92 -17.33
C ALA A 39 -16.68 6.40 -18.42
N GLU A 40 -16.29 6.42 -19.72
CA GLU A 40 -17.06 5.78 -20.78
C GLU A 40 -17.15 4.27 -20.59
N ALA A 41 -16.04 3.61 -20.24
CA ALA A 41 -16.01 2.18 -19.95
C ALA A 41 -16.86 1.82 -18.72
N GLU A 42 -16.77 2.63 -17.65
CA GLU A 42 -17.60 2.46 -16.44
C GLU A 42 -19.08 2.58 -16.77
N LYS A 43 -19.47 3.58 -17.56
CA LYS A 43 -20.85 3.77 -18.00
C LYS A 43 -21.37 2.54 -18.74
N LEU A 44 -20.61 2.00 -19.68
CA LEU A 44 -20.98 0.78 -20.41
C LEU A 44 -21.19 -0.40 -19.48
N MET A 45 -20.27 -0.62 -18.52
CA MET A 45 -20.38 -1.70 -17.54
C MET A 45 -21.62 -1.56 -16.64
N LEU A 46 -22.02 -0.32 -16.31
CA LEU A 46 -23.24 -0.03 -15.54
C LEU A 46 -24.51 -0.24 -16.38
N GLU A 47 -24.50 0.17 -17.66
CA GLU A 47 -25.61 -0.03 -18.61
C GLU A 47 -25.84 -1.52 -18.89
N ASP A 48 -24.80 -2.32 -18.96
CA ASP A 48 -24.85 -3.78 -19.06
C ASP A 48 -25.35 -4.46 -17.77
N ALA A 49 -25.62 -3.67 -16.71
CA ALA A 49 -26.06 -4.14 -15.39
C ALA A 49 -25.15 -5.23 -14.78
N TYR A 50 -23.87 -5.19 -15.10
CA TYR A 50 -22.89 -6.15 -14.61
C TYR A 50 -22.54 -5.93 -13.13
N ILE A 51 -22.51 -4.67 -12.73
CA ILE A 51 -22.43 -4.25 -11.34
C ILE A 51 -23.61 -3.34 -10.98
N ALA A 52 -24.10 -3.44 -9.77
CA ALA A 52 -25.09 -2.53 -9.20
C ALA A 52 -24.46 -1.79 -8.03
N PRO A 53 -23.97 -0.55 -8.19
CA PRO A 53 -23.45 0.27 -7.10
C PRO A 53 -24.53 0.51 -6.04
N LEU A 54 -24.18 0.33 -4.78
CA LEU A 54 -25.10 0.48 -3.66
C LEU A 54 -24.78 1.73 -2.83
N ILE A 55 -23.53 1.84 -2.38
CA ILE A 55 -23.11 2.88 -1.44
C ILE A 55 -21.66 3.27 -1.76
N GLN A 56 -21.41 4.57 -1.84
CA GLN A 56 -20.07 5.10 -1.72
C GLN A 56 -19.78 5.32 -0.24
N SER A 57 -18.75 4.65 0.29
CA SER A 57 -18.46 4.70 1.72
C SER A 57 -17.80 6.02 2.13
N GLY A 58 -18.03 6.37 3.39
CA GLY A 58 -17.28 7.39 4.12
C GLY A 58 -16.81 6.81 5.44
N MET A 59 -15.83 7.43 6.04
CA MET A 59 -15.36 7.07 7.37
C MET A 59 -15.72 8.16 8.36
N ALA A 60 -16.35 7.78 9.48
CA ALA A 60 -16.53 8.60 10.66
C ALA A 60 -15.63 8.06 11.78
N TYR A 61 -14.94 8.93 12.49
CA TYR A 61 -14.06 8.54 13.58
C TYR A 61 -13.95 9.63 14.63
N MET A 62 -13.59 9.23 15.85
CA MET A 62 -13.16 10.13 16.91
C MET A 62 -11.63 10.14 16.96
N GLN A 63 -11.07 11.31 17.19
CA GLN A 63 -9.63 11.53 17.39
C GLN A 63 -9.42 12.60 18.43
N LYS A 64 -8.59 12.32 19.43
CA LYS A 64 -8.24 13.25 20.49
C LYS A 64 -7.65 14.54 19.91
N GLU A 65 -8.03 15.70 20.47
CA GLU A 65 -7.61 17.03 19.99
C GLU A 65 -6.08 17.22 20.01
N TYR A 66 -5.37 16.54 20.92
CA TYR A 66 -3.93 16.59 21.03
C TYR A 66 -3.17 15.75 19.99
N VAL A 67 -3.89 15.00 19.13
CA VAL A 67 -3.28 14.21 18.04
C VAL A 67 -3.41 14.97 16.73
N SER A 68 -2.29 15.18 16.05
CA SER A 68 -2.22 15.91 14.78
C SER A 68 -1.39 15.17 13.72
N ASP A 69 -1.44 15.68 12.50
CA ASP A 69 -0.61 15.30 11.35
C ASP A 69 -0.61 13.79 10.97
N MET A 70 -1.67 13.08 11.36
CA MET A 70 -1.99 11.77 10.76
C MET A 70 -2.86 11.97 9.52
N PHE A 71 -2.61 11.18 8.49
CA PHE A 71 -3.47 11.17 7.32
C PHE A 71 -3.56 9.78 6.69
N LYS A 72 -4.59 9.63 5.87
CA LYS A 72 -4.87 8.46 5.06
C LYS A 72 -5.46 8.91 3.73
N PHE A 73 -5.17 8.17 2.67
CA PHE A 73 -5.87 8.27 1.38
C PHE A 73 -6.47 6.91 1.01
N PRO A 74 -7.38 6.84 0.05
CA PRO A 74 -7.97 5.57 -0.36
C PRO A 74 -6.98 4.49 -0.74
N THR A 75 -5.85 4.89 -1.36
CA THR A 75 -4.77 4.00 -1.80
C THR A 75 -3.57 4.00 -0.85
N VAL A 76 -3.60 4.80 0.21
CA VAL A 76 -2.52 4.94 1.20
C VAL A 76 -3.08 4.70 2.58
N PRO A 77 -2.64 3.67 3.31
CA PRO A 77 -3.03 3.44 4.70
C PRO A 77 -2.67 4.63 5.60
N TRP A 78 -3.10 4.60 6.85
CA TRP A 78 -2.73 5.63 7.81
C TRP A 78 -1.22 5.77 7.91
N SER A 79 -0.73 7.00 7.68
CA SER A 79 0.67 7.37 7.81
C SER A 79 0.88 8.12 9.12
N TYR A 80 1.85 7.67 9.89
CA TYR A 80 2.20 8.22 11.20
C TYR A 80 3.57 8.91 11.20
N LYS A 81 4.29 8.94 10.07
CA LYS A 81 5.64 9.55 9.97
C LYS A 81 5.70 10.94 10.57
N TRP A 82 4.68 11.77 10.28
CA TRP A 82 4.62 13.16 10.74
C TRP A 82 3.66 13.39 11.92
N ALA A 83 2.99 12.32 12.37
CA ALA A 83 2.06 12.40 13.48
C ALA A 83 2.72 12.98 14.72
N ASP A 84 1.94 13.80 15.45
CA ASP A 84 2.37 14.37 16.73
C ASP A 84 1.28 14.16 17.79
N VAL A 85 1.71 13.99 19.00
CA VAL A 85 0.89 13.93 20.20
C VAL A 85 1.36 15.06 21.13
N ASP A 86 0.50 16.08 21.36
CA ASP A 86 0.80 17.20 22.24
C ASP A 86 0.69 16.79 23.72
N LYS A 87 1.58 15.90 24.11
CA LYS A 87 1.79 15.41 25.48
C LYS A 87 3.29 15.22 25.73
N GLU A 88 3.68 15.16 26.99
CA GLU A 88 5.07 14.87 27.39
C GLU A 88 5.54 13.55 26.80
N LYS A 89 4.72 12.50 26.92
CA LYS A 89 4.99 11.20 26.31
C LYS A 89 4.51 11.18 24.87
N LYS A 90 5.42 11.10 23.91
CA LYS A 90 5.16 11.06 22.47
C LYS A 90 4.72 9.66 22.02
N GLN A 91 3.62 9.19 22.60
CA GLN A 91 3.05 7.86 22.40
C GLN A 91 1.65 7.99 21.81
N LEU A 92 1.38 7.24 20.73
CA LEU A 92 0.07 7.12 20.07
C LEU A 92 -0.52 5.74 20.37
N ASN A 93 -1.74 5.71 20.91
CA ASN A 93 -2.43 4.47 21.27
C ASN A 93 -3.61 4.26 20.33
N LEU A 94 -3.62 3.14 19.64
CA LEU A 94 -4.58 2.81 18.60
C LEU A 94 -5.24 1.44 18.84
N ILE A 95 -6.17 1.11 17.97
CA ILE A 95 -6.72 -0.25 17.85
C ILE A 95 -6.65 -0.72 16.41
N SER A 96 -6.60 -2.04 16.26
CA SER A 96 -6.90 -2.75 15.01
C SER A 96 -8.02 -3.76 15.27
N THR A 97 -8.84 -4.02 14.27
CA THR A 97 -9.92 -5.03 14.35
C THR A 97 -9.44 -6.44 14.01
N SER A 98 -8.23 -6.57 13.48
CA SER A 98 -7.62 -7.85 13.14
C SER A 98 -6.12 -7.84 13.35
N ASP A 99 -5.52 -9.02 13.45
CA ASP A 99 -4.08 -9.21 13.47
C ASP A 99 -3.43 -8.82 12.15
N ILE A 100 -2.11 -8.72 12.18
CA ILE A 100 -1.26 -8.58 10.99
C ILE A 100 -1.09 -9.97 10.37
N PRO A 101 -1.58 -10.24 9.16
CA PRO A 101 -1.38 -11.53 8.52
C PRO A 101 0.08 -11.78 8.11
N THR A 102 0.74 -10.76 7.59
CA THR A 102 2.15 -10.79 7.19
C THR A 102 2.67 -9.38 6.93
N ILE A 103 3.96 -9.16 7.13
CA ILE A 103 4.68 -7.95 6.69
C ILE A 103 5.70 -8.26 5.59
N ASP A 104 5.49 -9.35 4.83
CA ASP A 104 6.21 -9.63 3.59
C ASP A 104 5.58 -8.83 2.43
N PRO A 105 6.28 -7.84 1.85
CA PRO A 105 5.74 -7.02 0.76
C PRO A 105 5.27 -7.81 -0.46
N SER A 106 5.87 -8.97 -0.71
CA SER A 106 5.50 -9.83 -1.84
C SER A 106 4.23 -10.63 -1.61
N LYS A 107 3.79 -10.81 -0.35
CA LYS A 107 2.66 -11.68 0.03
C LYS A 107 1.48 -10.95 0.64
N ALA A 108 1.69 -9.75 1.19
CA ALA A 108 0.64 -8.96 1.83
C ALA A 108 -0.44 -8.50 0.83
N THR A 109 -1.71 -8.57 1.26
CA THR A 109 -2.86 -8.16 0.44
C THR A 109 -3.94 -7.43 1.24
N ASP A 110 -3.75 -7.25 2.54
CA ASP A 110 -4.72 -6.69 3.46
C ASP A 110 -4.29 -5.32 4.00
N THR A 111 -5.27 -4.56 4.47
CA THR A 111 -5.08 -3.18 4.92
C THR A 111 -4.19 -3.08 6.17
N VAL A 112 -4.26 -4.05 7.10
CA VAL A 112 -3.49 -4.01 8.35
C VAL A 112 -2.01 -4.21 8.06
N SER A 113 -1.67 -5.20 7.22
CA SER A 113 -0.30 -5.44 6.74
C SER A 113 0.26 -4.20 6.06
N PHE A 114 -0.50 -3.59 5.14
CA PHE A 114 -0.06 -2.37 4.44
C PHE A 114 0.08 -1.17 5.38
N GLU A 115 -0.77 -1.03 6.41
CA GLU A 115 -0.62 0.05 7.39
C GLU A 115 0.67 -0.09 8.18
N VAL A 116 0.99 -1.29 8.65
CA VAL A 116 2.27 -1.54 9.35
C VAL A 116 3.45 -1.30 8.41
N MET A 117 3.42 -1.83 7.19
CA MET A 117 4.51 -1.64 6.22
C MET A 117 4.69 -0.16 5.83
N THR A 118 3.61 0.61 5.62
CA THR A 118 3.68 2.05 5.33
C THR A 118 4.44 2.84 6.41
N ASN A 119 4.38 2.37 7.66
CA ASN A 119 5.01 3.03 8.79
C ASN A 119 6.37 2.44 9.18
N THR A 120 6.66 1.21 8.77
CA THR A 120 7.93 0.54 9.11
C THR A 120 8.89 0.37 7.94
N MET A 121 8.40 0.60 6.72
CA MET A 121 9.19 0.52 5.50
C MET A 121 9.05 1.82 4.69
N GLU A 122 9.98 2.03 3.76
CA GLU A 122 9.97 3.16 2.84
C GLU A 122 10.31 2.71 1.42
N GLY A 123 9.46 3.11 0.46
CA GLY A 123 9.65 2.86 -0.96
C GLY A 123 10.54 3.92 -1.62
N LEU A 124 10.62 3.88 -2.95
CA LEU A 124 11.31 4.91 -3.73
C LEU A 124 10.74 6.29 -3.44
N VAL A 125 9.42 6.39 -3.34
CA VAL A 125 8.72 7.63 -2.98
C VAL A 125 7.82 7.40 -1.76
N ARG A 126 7.40 8.49 -1.15
CA ARG A 126 6.35 8.55 -0.14
C ARG A 126 5.21 9.44 -0.63
N ILE A 127 4.01 9.21 -0.15
CA ILE A 127 2.88 10.11 -0.42
C ILE A 127 2.74 11.08 0.74
N ASP A 128 2.64 12.37 0.43
CA ASP A 128 2.45 13.43 1.42
C ASP A 128 0.95 13.66 1.75
N LYS A 129 0.68 14.59 2.67
CA LYS A 129 -0.69 14.96 3.09
C LYS A 129 -1.53 15.64 1.99
N GLU A 130 -0.92 16.01 0.87
CA GLU A 130 -1.58 16.57 -0.31
C GLU A 130 -1.80 15.52 -1.40
N ASN A 131 -1.52 14.25 -1.11
CA ASN A 131 -1.59 13.13 -2.04
C ASN A 131 -0.61 13.26 -3.23
N LYS A 132 0.56 13.82 -2.98
CA LYS A 132 1.64 13.95 -3.95
C LYS A 132 2.76 12.95 -3.65
N ALA A 133 3.39 12.45 -4.71
CA ALA A 133 4.63 11.71 -4.60
C ALA A 133 5.77 12.66 -4.22
N ILE A 134 6.47 12.33 -3.14
CA ILE A 134 7.63 13.08 -2.64
C ILE A 134 8.81 12.12 -2.46
N PRO A 135 10.06 12.62 -2.39
CA PRO A 135 11.22 11.80 -2.14
C PRO A 135 11.09 10.89 -0.91
N GLY A 136 11.40 9.60 -1.12
CA GLY A 136 11.59 8.59 -0.10
C GLY A 136 13.03 8.09 -0.14
N ILE A 137 13.25 6.82 -0.52
CA ILE A 137 14.60 6.30 -0.78
C ILE A 137 15.18 6.90 -2.06
N ALA A 138 14.36 7.24 -3.07
CA ALA A 138 14.81 8.04 -4.18
C ALA A 138 14.81 9.54 -3.79
N GLU A 139 15.94 10.23 -4.02
CA GLU A 139 16.04 11.69 -3.86
C GLU A 139 15.41 12.42 -5.05
N SER A 140 15.47 11.79 -6.23
CA SER A 140 14.90 12.31 -7.47
C SER A 140 14.63 11.19 -8.46
N TRP A 141 13.79 11.49 -9.43
CA TRP A 141 13.52 10.60 -10.56
C TRP A 141 13.25 11.42 -11.82
N GLU A 142 13.53 10.81 -12.94
CA GLU A 142 13.28 11.36 -14.26
C GLU A 142 12.64 10.31 -15.17
N THR A 143 11.93 10.78 -16.18
CA THR A 143 11.25 9.95 -17.15
C THR A 143 11.71 10.34 -18.55
N SER A 144 11.95 9.36 -19.43
CA SER A 144 12.24 9.61 -20.85
C SER A 144 11.08 10.34 -21.54
N GLU A 145 11.36 11.00 -22.66
CA GLU A 145 10.35 11.77 -23.41
C GLU A 145 9.13 10.94 -23.85
N ASP A 146 9.36 9.64 -24.13
CA ASP A 146 8.30 8.69 -24.48
C ASP A 146 7.53 8.13 -23.25
N GLY A 147 7.95 8.48 -22.02
CA GLY A 147 7.35 8.02 -20.77
C GLY A 147 7.60 6.55 -20.44
N LEU A 148 8.52 5.87 -21.16
CA LEU A 148 8.74 4.43 -21.03
C LEU A 148 9.90 4.05 -20.12
N THR A 149 10.88 4.94 -19.90
CA THR A 149 12.03 4.66 -19.04
C THR A 149 12.01 5.62 -17.86
N TRP A 150 12.02 5.05 -16.65
CA TRP A 150 12.12 5.79 -15.40
C TRP A 150 13.48 5.52 -14.77
N THR A 151 14.18 6.58 -14.35
CA THR A 151 15.46 6.51 -13.66
C THR A 151 15.33 7.13 -12.29
N PHE A 152 15.53 6.35 -11.24
CA PHE A 152 15.49 6.79 -9.85
C PHE A 152 16.92 6.91 -9.31
N LYS A 153 17.25 8.08 -8.71
CA LYS A 153 18.50 8.33 -8.01
C LYS A 153 18.26 8.16 -6.52
N LEU A 154 18.92 7.17 -5.92
CA LEU A 154 18.72 6.81 -4.54
C LEU A 154 19.66 7.59 -3.62
N ARG A 155 19.19 7.85 -2.39
CA ARG A 155 20.00 8.44 -1.33
C ARG A 155 21.03 7.46 -0.80
N LYS A 156 22.14 8.00 -0.32
CA LYS A 156 23.26 7.18 0.20
C LYS A 156 23.22 7.02 1.72
N ASP A 157 22.30 7.72 2.40
CA ASP A 157 22.18 7.72 3.84
C ASP A 157 21.03 6.82 4.35
N ALA A 158 20.29 6.17 3.45
CA ALA A 158 19.24 5.23 3.80
C ALA A 158 19.84 3.91 4.30
N LYS A 159 19.34 3.43 5.43
CA LYS A 159 19.80 2.19 6.07
C LYS A 159 18.64 1.29 6.48
N TRP A 160 18.90 0.02 6.43
CA TRP A 160 18.12 -0.99 7.10
C TRP A 160 18.31 -0.92 8.62
N SER A 161 17.38 -1.45 9.39
CA SER A 161 17.44 -1.46 10.86
C SER A 161 18.60 -2.27 11.46
N ASN A 162 19.26 -3.12 10.65
CA ASN A 162 20.48 -3.82 11.03
C ASN A 162 21.77 -3.02 10.68
N GLY A 163 21.63 -1.84 10.08
CA GLY A 163 22.73 -0.96 9.69
C GLY A 163 23.24 -1.14 8.25
N ASP A 164 22.79 -2.15 7.51
CA ASP A 164 23.10 -2.32 6.09
C ASP A 164 22.56 -1.12 5.28
N GLU A 165 23.22 -0.77 4.17
CA GLU A 165 22.73 0.27 3.25
C GLU A 165 21.52 -0.23 2.48
N VAL A 166 20.56 0.67 2.20
CA VAL A 166 19.47 0.41 1.25
C VAL A 166 19.95 0.79 -0.15
N THR A 167 19.93 -0.15 -1.07
CA THR A 167 20.48 0.02 -2.42
C THR A 167 19.46 -0.26 -3.51
N ALA A 168 19.77 0.08 -4.75
CA ALA A 168 18.95 -0.25 -5.92
C ALA A 168 18.77 -1.77 -6.10
N LYS A 169 19.73 -2.57 -5.63
CA LYS A 169 19.65 -4.03 -5.67
C LYS A 169 18.53 -4.58 -4.78
N ASP A 170 18.21 -3.92 -3.67
CA ASP A 170 17.10 -4.32 -2.78
C ASP A 170 15.74 -4.15 -3.47
N PHE A 171 15.59 -3.14 -4.32
CA PHE A 171 14.41 -2.93 -5.15
C PHE A 171 14.34 -3.95 -6.30
N GLU A 172 15.43 -4.12 -7.05
CA GLU A 172 15.52 -5.09 -8.14
C GLU A 172 15.18 -6.50 -7.64
N TYR A 173 15.82 -6.94 -6.55
CA TYR A 173 15.55 -8.22 -5.93
C TYR A 173 14.09 -8.36 -5.49
N SER A 174 13.57 -7.36 -4.76
CA SER A 174 12.21 -7.35 -4.24
C SER A 174 11.17 -7.53 -5.35
N TRP A 175 11.31 -6.78 -6.44
CA TRP A 175 10.32 -6.80 -7.52
C TRP A 175 10.40 -8.10 -8.33
N LYS A 176 11.61 -8.60 -8.60
CA LYS A 176 11.80 -9.91 -9.22
C LYS A 176 11.27 -11.05 -8.34
N ARG A 177 11.47 -10.98 -7.01
CA ARG A 177 10.91 -11.93 -6.06
C ARG A 177 9.38 -11.88 -6.04
N THR A 178 8.79 -10.69 -6.02
CA THR A 178 7.32 -10.52 -6.06
C THR A 178 6.72 -11.10 -7.34
N LEU A 179 7.41 -10.94 -8.47
CA LEU A 179 6.96 -11.45 -9.78
C LEU A 179 7.25 -12.94 -9.97
N ASN A 180 8.14 -13.55 -9.17
CA ASN A 180 8.46 -14.97 -9.30
C ASN A 180 7.19 -15.81 -9.06
N PRO A 181 6.81 -16.71 -10.00
CA PRO A 181 5.65 -17.60 -9.85
C PRO A 181 5.66 -18.42 -8.55
N GLU A 182 6.85 -18.79 -8.06
CA GLU A 182 7.01 -19.58 -6.82
C GLU A 182 6.66 -18.76 -5.56
N THR A 183 6.80 -17.44 -5.60
CA THR A 183 6.37 -16.54 -4.51
C THR A 183 4.85 -16.52 -4.37
N ALA A 184 4.13 -16.80 -5.45
CA ALA A 184 2.67 -16.83 -5.53
C ALA A 184 2.02 -15.50 -5.06
N SER A 185 2.65 -14.36 -5.38
CA SER A 185 2.15 -13.04 -5.04
C SER A 185 0.79 -12.80 -5.68
N GLN A 186 -0.22 -12.49 -4.87
CA GLN A 186 -1.54 -12.16 -5.38
C GLN A 186 -1.58 -10.76 -6.05
N TYR A 187 -0.62 -9.89 -5.73
CA TYR A 187 -0.53 -8.52 -6.26
C TYR A 187 0.57 -8.33 -7.29
N GLY A 188 1.26 -9.40 -7.72
CA GLY A 188 2.26 -9.34 -8.79
C GLY A 188 1.74 -8.70 -10.09
N PHE A 189 0.43 -8.84 -10.38
CA PHE A 189 -0.20 -8.25 -11.56
C PHE A 189 -0.14 -6.71 -11.59
N ILE A 190 0.03 -6.04 -10.46
CA ILE A 190 0.17 -4.57 -10.38
C ILE A 190 1.45 -4.10 -11.08
N MET A 191 2.45 -4.99 -11.17
CA MET A 191 3.74 -4.72 -11.82
C MET A 191 3.75 -5.06 -13.33
N HIS A 192 2.64 -5.52 -13.92
CA HIS A 192 2.60 -5.99 -15.32
C HIS A 192 2.80 -4.88 -16.36
N ASP A 193 2.80 -3.62 -15.95
CA ASP A 193 3.21 -2.52 -16.83
C ASP A 193 4.75 -2.39 -16.97
N ILE A 194 5.54 -3.13 -16.19
CA ILE A 194 6.99 -3.27 -16.36
C ILE A 194 7.27 -4.28 -17.47
N VAL A 195 8.20 -3.97 -18.36
CA VAL A 195 8.63 -4.85 -19.46
C VAL A 195 8.99 -6.24 -18.92
N GLY A 196 8.49 -7.30 -19.56
CA GLY A 196 8.77 -8.70 -19.21
C GLY A 196 8.14 -9.18 -17.88
N ALA A 197 7.57 -8.28 -17.07
CA ALA A 197 7.03 -8.63 -15.76
C ALA A 197 5.84 -9.59 -15.84
N LYS A 198 4.95 -9.39 -16.81
CA LYS A 198 3.78 -10.24 -17.01
C LYS A 198 4.18 -11.66 -17.39
N GLU A 199 5.03 -11.81 -18.39
CA GLU A 199 5.50 -13.08 -18.91
C GLU A 199 6.27 -13.87 -17.84
N TYR A 200 7.10 -13.19 -17.05
CA TYR A 200 7.81 -13.78 -15.92
C TYR A 200 6.84 -14.21 -14.81
N ASN A 201 5.93 -13.35 -14.41
CA ASN A 201 4.94 -13.64 -13.33
C ASN A 201 3.99 -14.81 -13.71
N LEU A 202 3.66 -14.97 -14.98
CA LEU A 202 2.81 -16.07 -15.46
C LEU A 202 3.61 -17.37 -15.72
N GLY A 203 4.95 -17.34 -15.59
CA GLY A 203 5.83 -18.46 -15.88
C GLY A 203 5.99 -18.79 -17.36
N GLU A 204 5.59 -17.88 -18.24
CA GLU A 204 5.78 -17.96 -19.69
C GLU A 204 7.24 -17.71 -20.07
N ASN A 205 7.90 -16.81 -19.36
CA ASN A 205 9.34 -16.63 -19.35
C ASN A 205 9.89 -16.98 -17.96
N LYS A 206 10.98 -17.73 -17.87
CA LYS A 206 11.60 -18.14 -16.60
C LYS A 206 12.83 -17.32 -16.23
N ASP A 207 13.27 -16.42 -17.10
CA ASP A 207 14.43 -15.59 -16.87
C ASP A 207 14.03 -14.32 -16.09
N PRO A 208 14.44 -14.16 -14.81
CA PRO A 208 14.18 -12.95 -14.04
C PRO A 208 14.86 -11.71 -14.62
N ASP A 209 15.92 -11.87 -15.42
CA ASP A 209 16.63 -10.74 -16.04
C ASP A 209 15.90 -10.18 -17.26
N SER A 210 14.83 -10.84 -17.71
CA SER A 210 13.90 -10.31 -18.70
C SER A 210 12.99 -9.21 -18.16
N VAL A 211 12.90 -9.06 -16.82
CA VAL A 211 12.09 -8.03 -16.18
C VAL A 211 12.80 -6.69 -16.27
N GLY A 212 12.11 -5.68 -16.79
CA GLY A 212 12.63 -4.33 -17.03
C GLY A 212 12.86 -3.49 -15.76
N VAL A 213 13.38 -4.10 -14.70
CA VAL A 213 13.88 -3.41 -13.50
C VAL A 213 15.34 -3.78 -13.32
N LYS A 214 16.21 -2.76 -13.18
CA LYS A 214 17.67 -2.99 -13.12
C LYS A 214 18.37 -1.98 -12.21
N ALA A 215 19.14 -2.46 -11.27
CA ALA A 215 20.15 -1.67 -10.56
C ALA A 215 21.34 -1.41 -11.50
N ILE A 216 21.46 -0.18 -11.97
CA ILE A 216 22.57 0.25 -12.84
C ILE A 216 23.85 0.35 -12.03
N ASP A 217 23.72 0.85 -10.81
CA ASP A 217 24.71 0.87 -9.74
C ASP A 217 23.97 0.79 -8.38
N ASP A 218 24.69 0.90 -7.26
CA ASP A 218 24.07 0.77 -5.93
C ASP A 218 23.03 1.86 -5.64
N TYR A 219 23.04 3.00 -6.35
CA TYR A 219 22.17 4.14 -6.10
C TYR A 219 21.40 4.64 -7.32
N THR A 220 21.37 3.83 -8.38
CA THR A 220 20.61 4.13 -9.60
C THR A 220 19.76 2.93 -9.99
N LEU A 221 18.45 3.10 -9.96
CA LEU A 221 17.48 2.10 -10.42
C LEU A 221 16.84 2.57 -11.73
N GLU A 222 16.92 1.75 -12.78
CA GLU A 222 16.23 1.95 -14.05
C GLU A 222 15.01 1.02 -14.14
N VAL A 223 13.88 1.55 -14.60
CA VAL A 223 12.66 0.78 -14.84
C VAL A 223 12.12 1.06 -16.22
N LYS A 224 11.86 0.02 -17.00
CA LYS A 224 11.28 0.10 -18.34
C LYS A 224 9.84 -0.38 -18.35
N LEU A 225 8.95 0.44 -18.91
CA LEU A 225 7.52 0.17 -18.98
C LEU A 225 7.11 -0.25 -20.40
N VAL A 226 6.06 -1.06 -20.50
CA VAL A 226 5.45 -1.46 -21.79
C VAL A 226 4.58 -0.36 -22.38
N ARG A 227 4.19 0.62 -21.58
CA ARG A 227 3.39 1.79 -21.96
C ARG A 227 3.66 2.94 -20.99
N PRO A 228 3.40 4.20 -21.36
CA PRO A 228 3.44 5.30 -20.42
C PRO A 228 2.41 5.11 -19.30
N VAL A 229 2.82 5.35 -18.04
CA VAL A 229 1.97 5.28 -16.85
C VAL A 229 2.12 6.60 -16.08
N THR A 230 1.15 7.49 -16.20
CA THR A 230 1.22 8.86 -15.67
C THR A 230 1.22 8.97 -14.15
N TYR A 231 0.90 7.88 -13.45
CA TYR A 231 0.87 7.75 -11.98
C TYR A 231 1.91 6.75 -11.47
N PHE A 232 2.91 6.41 -12.27
CA PHE A 232 3.91 5.40 -11.90
C PHE A 232 4.71 5.80 -10.67
N ASP A 233 5.03 7.09 -10.52
CA ASP A 233 5.67 7.63 -9.33
C ASP A 233 4.88 7.30 -8.05
N LYS A 234 3.55 7.49 -8.05
CA LYS A 234 2.71 7.18 -6.88
C LYS A 234 2.65 5.68 -6.56
N LEU A 235 2.73 4.82 -7.59
CA LEU A 235 2.80 3.38 -7.38
C LEU A 235 4.04 2.96 -6.59
N MET A 236 5.15 3.70 -6.69
CA MET A 236 6.38 3.42 -5.97
C MET A 236 6.27 3.54 -4.44
N ALA A 237 5.15 4.10 -3.94
CA ALA A 237 4.82 4.12 -2.51
C ALA A 237 3.94 2.92 -2.09
N PHE A 238 3.47 2.10 -3.03
CA PHE A 238 2.59 0.99 -2.73
C PHE A 238 3.36 -0.25 -2.25
N GLY A 239 2.78 -1.02 -1.33
CA GLY A 239 3.44 -2.08 -0.60
C GLY A 239 4.22 -3.11 -1.42
N VAL A 240 3.75 -3.50 -2.61
CA VAL A 240 4.45 -4.47 -3.46
C VAL A 240 5.76 -3.95 -4.08
N TYR A 241 5.93 -2.62 -4.12
CA TYR A 241 7.13 -1.97 -4.65
C TYR A 241 8.18 -1.65 -3.57
N LEU A 242 7.91 -1.98 -2.30
CA LEU A 242 8.85 -1.78 -1.20
C LEU A 242 10.12 -2.62 -1.40
N PRO A 243 11.29 -2.13 -0.98
CA PRO A 243 12.54 -2.87 -1.10
C PRO A 243 12.59 -4.05 -0.13
N GLN A 244 13.41 -5.05 -0.43
CA GLN A 244 13.68 -6.20 0.42
C GLN A 244 15.19 -6.49 0.41
N ASN A 245 15.80 -6.62 1.59
CA ASN A 245 17.20 -7.01 1.70
C ASN A 245 17.35 -8.51 1.37
N GLN A 246 17.92 -8.81 0.20
CA GLN A 246 18.03 -10.18 -0.31
C GLN A 246 18.66 -11.12 0.71
N LYS A 247 19.82 -10.76 1.25
CA LYS A 247 20.58 -11.59 2.20
C LYS A 247 19.74 -11.94 3.42
N PHE A 248 18.96 -10.97 3.92
CA PHE A 248 18.09 -11.19 5.07
C PHE A 248 16.90 -12.08 4.71
N VAL A 249 16.21 -11.79 3.61
CA VAL A 249 15.07 -12.61 3.14
C VAL A 249 15.48 -14.07 2.98
N GLU A 250 16.59 -14.32 2.31
CA GLU A 250 17.10 -15.68 2.10
C GLU A 250 17.48 -16.37 3.43
N SER A 251 18.03 -15.60 4.38
CA SER A 251 18.36 -16.15 5.71
C SER A 251 17.14 -16.54 6.54
N GLN A 252 16.00 -15.87 6.32
CA GLN A 252 14.74 -16.15 7.03
C GLN A 252 13.89 -17.23 6.34
N GLY A 253 14.06 -17.41 5.04
CA GLY A 253 13.26 -18.38 4.27
C GLY A 253 11.75 -18.17 4.47
N ASP A 254 11.02 -19.23 4.79
CA ASP A 254 9.57 -19.19 4.95
C ASP A 254 9.09 -18.36 6.16
N THR A 255 9.97 -18.01 7.08
CA THR A 255 9.62 -17.19 8.25
C THR A 255 9.68 -15.69 7.97
N PHE A 256 10.19 -15.27 6.81
CA PHE A 256 10.25 -13.85 6.44
C PHE A 256 8.86 -13.18 6.51
N GLY A 257 8.77 -12.07 7.22
CA GLY A 257 7.54 -11.30 7.36
C GLY A 257 6.47 -11.89 8.30
N THR A 258 6.80 -12.92 9.09
CA THR A 258 5.83 -13.57 10.00
C THR A 258 5.96 -13.15 11.46
N THR A 259 7.03 -12.47 11.82
CA THR A 259 7.27 -11.92 13.17
C THR A 259 8.02 -10.59 13.09
N ALA A 260 8.00 -9.81 14.17
CA ALA A 260 8.75 -8.57 14.28
C ALA A 260 10.26 -8.73 14.04
N LYS A 261 10.83 -9.91 14.33
CA LYS A 261 12.27 -10.20 14.18
C LYS A 261 12.63 -10.82 12.84
N SER A 262 11.66 -11.31 12.10
CA SER A 262 11.88 -11.93 10.78
C SER A 262 11.73 -10.94 9.62
N THR A 263 11.88 -9.64 9.91
CA THR A 263 11.82 -8.55 8.92
C THR A 263 12.86 -7.49 9.26
N LEU A 264 13.42 -6.85 8.24
CA LEU A 264 14.19 -5.61 8.38
C LEU A 264 13.31 -4.41 8.01
N TYR A 265 13.61 -3.30 8.64
CA TYR A 265 12.88 -2.05 8.52
C TYR A 265 13.80 -0.95 7.97
N ASN A 266 13.28 -0.13 7.08
CA ASN A 266 13.97 1.04 6.54
C ASN A 266 13.12 2.31 6.60
N GLY A 267 11.97 2.24 7.28
CA GLY A 267 11.00 3.32 7.43
C GLY A 267 11.10 4.04 8.78
N PRO A 268 10.11 4.94 9.07
CA PRO A 268 10.09 5.80 10.26
C PRO A 268 10.11 5.05 11.58
N PHE A 269 9.50 3.86 11.63
CA PHE A 269 9.39 3.02 12.82
C PHE A 269 9.91 1.61 12.55
N THR A 270 10.16 0.86 13.61
CA THR A 270 10.39 -0.58 13.59
C THR A 270 9.27 -1.26 14.36
N LEU A 271 8.80 -2.41 13.90
CA LEU A 271 7.87 -3.24 14.67
C LEU A 271 8.65 -3.87 15.83
N SER A 272 8.47 -3.34 17.04
CA SER A 272 9.23 -3.74 18.22
C SER A 272 8.61 -4.94 18.93
N GLU A 273 7.28 -5.05 18.88
CA GLU A 273 6.54 -6.17 19.46
C GLU A 273 5.37 -6.55 18.53
N TRP A 274 5.10 -7.84 18.43
CA TRP A 274 3.94 -8.37 17.71
C TRP A 274 3.49 -9.64 18.41
N LYS A 275 2.37 -9.54 19.11
CA LYS A 275 1.74 -10.61 19.85
C LYS A 275 0.36 -10.88 19.28
N ILE A 276 0.23 -12.02 18.62
CA ILE A 276 -0.98 -12.43 17.91
C ILE A 276 -2.20 -12.39 18.85
N GLU A 277 -3.33 -11.86 18.36
CA GLU A 277 -4.61 -11.68 19.04
C GLU A 277 -4.59 -10.78 20.27
N ASP A 278 -3.50 -10.04 20.50
CA ASP A 278 -3.36 -9.15 21.66
C ASP A 278 -3.00 -7.72 21.21
N HIS A 279 -1.77 -7.51 20.74
CA HIS A 279 -1.30 -6.19 20.32
C HIS A 279 -0.05 -6.26 19.45
N TYR A 280 0.27 -5.12 18.84
CA TYR A 280 1.59 -4.85 18.27
C TYR A 280 2.04 -3.44 18.60
N SER A 281 3.37 -3.24 18.67
CA SER A 281 3.96 -1.94 18.94
C SER A 281 5.03 -1.60 17.91
N MET A 282 5.06 -0.34 17.53
CA MET A 282 6.09 0.22 16.66
C MET A 282 6.86 1.29 17.44
N THR A 283 8.18 1.26 17.38
CA THR A 283 9.06 2.27 18.02
C THR A 283 9.81 3.05 16.96
N LYS A 284 10.12 4.30 17.25
CA LYS A 284 10.91 5.18 16.37
C LYS A 284 12.18 4.49 15.90
N ASN A 285 12.42 4.48 14.60
CA ASN A 285 13.60 3.84 14.02
C ASN A 285 14.80 4.79 14.07
N PRO A 286 15.84 4.49 14.86
CA PRO A 286 17.01 5.37 15.00
C PRO A 286 17.88 5.42 13.74
N THR A 287 17.77 4.42 12.84
CA THR A 287 18.53 4.35 11.59
C THR A 287 17.80 4.98 10.41
N TYR A 288 16.57 5.45 10.60
CA TYR A 288 15.79 6.06 9.53
C TYR A 288 16.44 7.38 9.07
N TRP A 289 16.61 7.55 7.77
CA TRP A 289 17.30 8.70 7.20
C TRP A 289 16.66 10.05 7.57
N ASP A 290 15.32 10.11 7.65
CA ASP A 290 14.57 11.31 8.04
C ASP A 290 14.04 11.21 9.49
N ASN A 291 14.86 10.67 10.38
CA ASN A 291 14.51 10.46 11.78
C ASN A 291 14.10 11.76 12.50
N SER A 292 14.65 12.90 12.10
CA SER A 292 14.30 14.19 12.67
C SER A 292 12.86 14.65 12.42
N ALA A 293 12.23 14.17 11.34
CA ALA A 293 10.83 14.45 11.03
C ALA A 293 9.85 13.61 11.86
N VAL A 294 10.32 12.51 12.46
CA VAL A 294 9.49 11.60 13.26
C VAL A 294 9.42 12.12 14.70
N LYS A 295 8.22 12.53 15.11
CA LYS A 295 7.98 13.11 16.44
C LYS A 295 7.56 12.09 17.48
N LEU A 296 6.84 11.04 17.08
CA LEU A 296 6.42 9.98 17.99
C LEU A 296 7.59 9.06 18.36
N ASP A 297 7.63 8.66 19.62
CA ASP A 297 8.57 7.65 20.11
C ASP A 297 8.02 6.24 19.94
N GLU A 298 6.69 6.09 20.10
CA GLU A 298 6.04 4.79 20.11
C GLU A 298 4.58 4.86 19.60
N ILE A 299 4.15 3.80 18.93
CA ILE A 299 2.77 3.58 18.52
C ILE A 299 2.35 2.20 19.04
N ASN A 300 1.34 2.16 19.90
CA ASN A 300 0.79 0.93 20.44
C ASN A 300 -0.58 0.65 19.84
N THR A 301 -0.78 -0.53 19.30
CA THR A 301 -2.03 -0.93 18.69
C THR A 301 -2.58 -2.19 19.35
N LYS A 302 -3.72 -2.09 20.01
CA LYS A 302 -4.43 -3.24 20.58
C LYS A 302 -5.35 -3.90 19.56
N ILE A 303 -5.49 -5.21 19.62
CA ILE A 303 -6.47 -5.93 18.82
C ILE A 303 -7.82 -5.91 19.53
N VAL A 304 -8.79 -5.16 18.99
CA VAL A 304 -10.12 -4.98 19.57
C VAL A 304 -11.18 -5.18 18.49
N LYS A 305 -11.84 -6.33 18.50
CA LYS A 305 -12.80 -6.75 17.46
C LYS A 305 -14.20 -6.15 17.66
N ASP A 306 -14.57 -5.81 18.89
CA ASP A 306 -15.89 -5.27 19.21
C ASP A 306 -15.90 -3.73 19.20
N ALA A 307 -16.80 -3.14 18.42
CA ALA A 307 -16.87 -1.68 18.23
C ALA A 307 -17.26 -0.92 19.50
N ASN A 308 -18.11 -1.48 20.35
CA ASN A 308 -18.50 -0.83 21.59
C ASN A 308 -17.39 -0.86 22.63
N SER A 309 -16.64 -1.97 22.69
CA SER A 309 -15.41 -2.07 23.50
C SER A 309 -14.38 -1.05 23.04
N ALA A 310 -14.22 -0.85 21.74
CA ALA A 310 -13.35 0.17 21.18
C ALA A 310 -13.76 1.60 21.57
N LEU A 311 -15.05 1.91 21.49
CA LEU A 311 -15.59 3.21 21.92
C LEU A 311 -15.39 3.45 23.42
N ASN A 312 -15.58 2.44 24.27
CA ASN A 312 -15.30 2.54 25.70
C ASN A 312 -13.82 2.83 26.00
N LEU A 313 -12.90 2.20 25.26
CA LEU A 313 -11.48 2.50 25.39
C LEU A 313 -11.16 3.96 25.02
N TYR A 314 -11.82 4.50 24.01
CA TYR A 314 -11.68 5.90 23.63
C TYR A 314 -12.26 6.86 24.71
N GLU A 315 -13.45 6.58 25.23
CA GLU A 315 -14.10 7.39 26.28
C GLU A 315 -13.33 7.40 27.60
N THR A 316 -12.55 6.34 27.87
CA THR A 316 -11.67 6.21 29.05
C THR A 316 -10.23 6.65 28.79
N ASP A 317 -9.95 7.33 27.68
CA ASP A 317 -8.63 7.83 27.27
C ASP A 317 -7.54 6.73 27.14
N ALA A 318 -7.96 5.48 26.94
CA ALA A 318 -7.04 4.36 26.74
C ALA A 318 -6.51 4.26 25.29
N ILE A 319 -7.21 4.90 24.34
CA ILE A 319 -6.79 5.01 22.94
C ILE A 319 -7.08 6.41 22.40
N ASP A 320 -6.35 6.81 21.38
CA ASP A 320 -6.33 8.19 20.86
C ASP A 320 -7.20 8.38 19.61
N ARG A 321 -7.61 7.28 18.97
CA ARG A 321 -8.50 7.29 17.79
C ARG A 321 -9.36 6.03 17.76
N VAL A 322 -10.61 6.18 17.32
CA VAL A 322 -11.57 5.07 17.14
C VAL A 322 -12.52 5.35 15.98
N GLY A 323 -12.84 4.33 15.19
CA GLY A 323 -13.92 4.40 14.20
C GLY A 323 -15.29 4.52 14.85
N VAL A 324 -16.19 5.29 14.23
CA VAL A 324 -17.58 5.46 14.69
C VAL A 324 -18.50 4.75 13.71
N THR A 325 -19.29 3.79 14.20
CA THR A 325 -20.31 3.11 13.39
C THR A 325 -21.51 4.04 13.14
N SER A 326 -22.29 3.78 12.10
CA SER A 326 -23.47 4.58 11.73
C SER A 326 -24.45 4.75 12.89
N GLU A 327 -24.59 3.73 13.73
CA GLU A 327 -25.48 3.75 14.92
C GLU A 327 -25.03 4.73 16.00
N ASN A 328 -23.72 5.00 16.05
CA ASN A 328 -23.13 5.86 17.08
C ASN A 328 -22.83 7.29 16.59
N VAL A 329 -23.01 7.61 15.31
CA VAL A 329 -22.72 8.93 14.73
C VAL A 329 -23.49 10.03 15.47
N ASP A 330 -24.80 9.83 15.74
CA ASP A 330 -25.63 10.84 16.42
C ASP A 330 -25.15 11.18 17.82
N LYS A 331 -24.49 10.25 18.51
CA LYS A 331 -23.90 10.48 19.84
C LYS A 331 -22.69 11.41 19.81
N TYR A 332 -21.89 11.35 18.73
CA TYR A 332 -20.59 12.01 18.70
C TYR A 332 -20.47 13.17 17.70
N LYS A 333 -21.41 13.32 16.74
CA LYS A 333 -21.32 14.28 15.63
C LYS A 333 -21.08 15.75 16.04
N ASP A 334 -21.51 16.14 17.24
CA ASP A 334 -21.36 17.50 17.76
C ASP A 334 -20.05 17.69 18.56
N SER A 335 -19.26 16.64 18.73
CA SER A 335 -17.95 16.71 19.40
C SER A 335 -16.89 17.34 18.50
N LYS A 336 -15.99 18.15 19.08
CA LYS A 336 -14.80 18.66 18.37
C LYS A 336 -13.84 17.55 17.93
N GLU A 337 -13.85 16.43 18.62
CA GLU A 337 -13.06 15.25 18.31
C GLU A 337 -13.65 14.41 17.17
N PHE A 338 -14.93 14.65 16.79
CA PHE A 338 -15.55 13.94 15.68
C PHE A 338 -15.05 14.43 14.34
N LYS A 339 -14.64 13.49 13.50
CA LYS A 339 -14.09 13.74 12.16
C LYS A 339 -14.74 12.82 11.14
N THR A 340 -14.87 13.33 9.91
CA THR A 340 -15.32 12.53 8.77
C THR A 340 -14.31 12.61 7.66
N MET A 341 -14.20 11.54 6.88
CA MET A 341 -13.37 11.47 5.70
C MET A 341 -14.12 10.74 4.58
N LYS A 342 -14.00 11.27 3.36
CA LYS A 342 -14.48 10.55 2.17
C LYS A 342 -13.56 9.35 1.92
N ASP A 343 -14.17 8.20 1.69
CA ASP A 343 -13.48 7.02 1.18
C ASP A 343 -13.81 6.89 -0.32
N SER A 344 -12.87 6.36 -1.10
CA SER A 344 -13.09 6.06 -2.53
C SER A 344 -13.65 4.65 -2.75
N SER A 345 -14.03 3.96 -1.69
CA SER A 345 -14.61 2.63 -1.77
C SER A 345 -16.09 2.71 -2.15
N THR A 346 -16.46 1.94 -3.17
CA THR A 346 -17.85 1.74 -3.56
C THR A 346 -18.25 0.30 -3.27
N TYR A 347 -19.30 0.12 -2.48
CA TYR A 347 -19.94 -1.18 -2.31
C TYR A 347 -20.90 -1.42 -3.46
N PHE A 348 -20.81 -2.57 -4.08
CA PHE A 348 -21.65 -2.94 -5.21
C PHE A 348 -22.04 -4.42 -5.17
N LEU A 349 -23.15 -4.74 -5.78
CA LEU A 349 -23.48 -6.12 -6.11
C LEU A 349 -22.88 -6.45 -7.49
N GLN A 350 -22.17 -7.55 -7.55
CA GLN A 350 -21.64 -8.08 -8.78
C GLN A 350 -22.52 -9.23 -9.27
N ILE A 351 -23.01 -9.12 -10.49
CA ILE A 351 -23.92 -10.12 -11.06
C ILE A 351 -23.10 -11.14 -11.83
N ASN A 352 -23.18 -12.40 -11.45
CA ASN A 352 -22.54 -13.48 -12.20
C ASN A 352 -23.39 -13.85 -13.43
N ALA A 353 -23.16 -13.18 -14.54
CA ALA A 353 -23.88 -13.41 -15.79
C ALA A 353 -23.28 -14.54 -16.66
N GLY A 354 -22.17 -15.13 -16.24
CA GLY A 354 -21.35 -15.98 -17.13
C GLY A 354 -21.41 -17.48 -16.89
N ASN A 355 -22.02 -17.97 -15.79
CA ASN A 355 -22.12 -19.41 -15.57
C ASN A 355 -23.34 -19.78 -14.71
N PRO A 356 -24.49 -20.12 -15.32
CA PRO A 356 -25.69 -20.50 -14.61
C PRO A 356 -25.59 -21.84 -13.85
N GLN A 357 -24.42 -22.53 -13.88
CA GLN A 357 -24.23 -23.86 -13.28
C GLN A 357 -23.18 -23.90 -12.16
N LYS A 358 -22.73 -22.77 -11.65
CA LYS A 358 -21.83 -22.72 -10.47
C LYS A 358 -22.42 -21.91 -9.36
#